data_cdb2ee5db29926343ed6004173fb40ec
#
_entry.id   cdb2ee5db29926343ed6004173fb40ec
#
_cell.length_a   1.000
_cell.length_b   1.000
_cell.length_c   1.000
_cell.angle_alpha   90.00
_cell.angle_beta   90.00
_cell.angle_gamma   90.00
#
_symmetry.space_group_name_H-M   'P 1'
#
loop_
_entity.id
_entity.type
_entity.pdbx_description
1 polymer ?
#
loop_
_entity_poly.entity_id
_entity_poly.type
_entity_poly.pdbx_seq_one_letter_code
_entity_poly.pdbx_strand_id
1 'polypeptide(L)'
;MMISLSLKHEARSNGHRELKLIDDTEIAQVTQELLNVDFQDTVNNIPHLESSGPRKTQEHSVFHTDPYGAAAEQFRLMQRRLCNLRTTGGTVLLTSPGLGDGKSFNAYNLAWALAEAGHSTLLLDLDLRRPSLGRYLSARPPKDVTDVLSGDVPCLSAVRRIHDLPLFFLGLDKPASRPVRFLRSKKLNELIRWAGQTFDWVIIDGPPVLAVADVEELLPKVDLTLMVVRERGTPRAMLERAADRLGDRLSFVIYNDTVLYDTYGPK
;
A
#
# COMPACT_ATOMS: atom_id res chain seq x y z
N MET A 1 -10.78 17.55 16.30
CA MET A 1 -10.46 19.00 16.17
C MET A 1 -11.28 19.48 14.99
N MET A 2 -12.42 20.07 15.26
CA MET A 2 -13.32 20.62 14.24
C MET A 2 -12.64 21.84 13.62
N ILE A 3 -12.45 21.82 12.31
CA ILE A 3 -12.07 23.01 11.54
C ILE A 3 -13.38 23.61 11.01
N SER A 4 -13.84 24.67 11.64
CA SER A 4 -14.94 25.49 11.14
C SER A 4 -14.35 26.45 10.09
N LEU A 5 -14.63 26.19 8.82
CA LEU A 5 -14.37 27.13 7.73
C LEU A 5 -15.59 28.03 7.55
N SER A 6 -15.49 29.24 8.08
CA SER A 6 -16.48 30.29 7.86
C SER A 6 -16.14 31.03 6.57
N LEU A 7 -16.84 30.76 5.48
CA LEU A 7 -16.80 31.55 4.25
C LEU A 7 -17.75 32.73 4.39
N LYS A 8 -17.20 33.95 4.44
CA LYS A 8 -17.96 35.20 4.41
C LYS A 8 -18.27 35.54 2.96
N HIS A 9 -19.53 35.51 2.57
CA HIS A 9 -20.03 36.24 1.41
C HIS A 9 -20.70 37.51 1.88
N GLU A 10 -20.20 38.67 1.46
CA GLU A 10 -20.80 39.99 1.69
C GLU A 10 -21.83 40.27 0.61
N ALA A 11 -23.12 40.23 0.96
CA ALA A 11 -24.17 40.89 0.23
C ALA A 11 -24.54 42.17 0.99
N ARG A 12 -24.31 43.34 0.39
CA ARG A 12 -24.73 44.65 0.94
C ARG A 12 -26.18 44.90 0.56
N SER A 13 -27.09 44.91 1.52
CA SER A 13 -28.30 45.68 1.51
C SER A 13 -28.71 46.04 2.94
N ASN A 14 -28.87 47.32 3.18
CA ASN A 14 -29.48 47.96 4.36
C ASN A 14 -29.02 47.49 5.77
N GLY A 15 -27.77 47.77 6.10
CA GLY A 15 -27.40 48.04 7.50
C GLY A 15 -27.42 46.88 8.52
N HIS A 16 -27.93 45.75 8.19
CA HIS A 16 -27.90 44.53 9.04
C HIS A 16 -27.22 43.37 8.33
N ARG A 17 -26.17 42.79 8.92
CA ARG A 17 -25.52 41.58 8.45
C ARG A 17 -26.42 40.40 8.84
N GLU A 18 -27.13 39.79 7.92
CA GLU A 18 -27.71 38.47 8.10
C GLU A 18 -26.63 37.41 7.84
N LEU A 19 -26.28 36.66 8.88
CA LEU A 19 -25.47 35.47 8.73
C LEU A 19 -26.39 34.34 8.27
N LYS A 20 -26.29 33.94 7.01
CA LYS A 20 -26.95 32.72 6.52
C LYS A 20 -26.17 31.51 7.07
N LEU A 21 -26.77 30.79 7.98
CA LEU A 21 -26.26 29.50 8.42
C LEU A 21 -26.36 28.52 7.23
N ILE A 22 -25.24 28.02 6.76
CA ILE A 22 -25.21 26.93 5.78
C ILE A 22 -25.55 25.65 6.55
N ASP A 23 -26.53 24.91 6.05
CA ASP A 23 -26.96 23.63 6.59
C ASP A 23 -25.81 22.61 6.54
N ASP A 24 -25.68 21.80 7.59
CA ASP A 24 -24.67 20.73 7.69
C ASP A 24 -24.72 19.76 6.48
N THR A 25 -25.90 19.62 5.85
CA THR A 25 -26.12 18.82 4.64
C THR A 25 -25.48 19.47 3.40
N GLU A 26 -25.59 20.79 3.30
CA GLU A 26 -24.98 21.57 2.19
C GLU A 26 -23.46 21.59 2.32
N ILE A 27 -22.93 21.68 3.55
CA ILE A 27 -21.49 21.55 3.84
C ILE A 27 -20.99 20.14 3.51
N ALA A 28 -21.76 19.10 3.86
CA ALA A 28 -21.41 17.72 3.55
C ALA A 28 -21.40 17.44 2.04
N GLN A 29 -22.38 17.97 1.28
CA GLN A 29 -22.43 17.82 -0.18
C GLN A 29 -21.29 18.55 -0.87
N VAL A 30 -21.01 19.81 -0.54
CA VAL A 30 -19.92 20.58 -1.11
C VAL A 30 -18.56 19.96 -0.76
N THR A 31 -18.42 19.44 0.46
CA THR A 31 -17.19 18.73 0.88
C THR A 31 -17.03 17.42 0.11
N GLN A 32 -18.12 16.69 -0.13
CA GLN A 32 -18.12 15.45 -0.91
C GLN A 32 -17.82 15.70 -2.40
N GLU A 33 -18.37 16.76 -2.98
CA GLU A 33 -18.09 17.17 -4.38
C GLU A 33 -16.64 17.65 -4.57
N LEU A 34 -16.12 18.47 -3.65
CA LEU A 34 -14.72 18.92 -3.67
C LEU A 34 -13.74 17.76 -3.46
N LEU A 35 -14.07 16.78 -2.62
CA LEU A 35 -13.26 15.59 -2.43
C LEU A 35 -13.28 14.67 -3.65
N ASN A 36 -14.39 14.57 -4.38
CA ASN A 36 -14.52 13.66 -5.52
C ASN A 36 -13.91 14.22 -6.83
N VAL A 37 -13.98 15.52 -7.07
CA VAL A 37 -13.45 16.13 -8.31
C VAL A 37 -11.93 16.28 -8.28
N ASP A 38 -11.36 16.64 -7.14
CA ASP A 38 -9.92 16.92 -7.00
C ASP A 38 -9.07 15.65 -6.88
N PHE A 39 -9.71 14.54 -6.48
CA PHE A 39 -9.03 13.29 -6.14
C PHE A 39 -8.65 12.46 -7.37
N GLN A 40 -9.58 12.23 -8.29
CA GLN A 40 -9.33 11.46 -9.53
C GLN A 40 -8.32 12.20 -10.42
N ASP A 41 -8.41 13.53 -10.49
CA ASP A 41 -7.46 14.35 -11.24
C ASP A 41 -6.07 14.33 -10.61
N THR A 42 -5.98 14.32 -9.29
CA THR A 42 -4.72 14.25 -8.55
C THR A 42 -4.01 12.90 -8.79
N VAL A 43 -4.73 11.77 -8.73
CA VAL A 43 -4.18 10.44 -8.94
C VAL A 43 -3.79 10.23 -10.41
N ASN A 44 -4.57 10.77 -11.37
CA ASN A 44 -4.28 10.67 -12.79
C ASN A 44 -3.03 11.46 -13.21
N ASN A 45 -2.67 12.49 -12.48
CA ASN A 45 -1.51 13.34 -12.73
C ASN A 45 -0.23 12.87 -12.01
N ILE A 46 -0.24 11.73 -11.30
CA ILE A 46 0.98 11.18 -10.69
C ILE A 46 1.96 10.77 -11.79
N PRO A 47 3.22 11.26 -11.74
CA PRO A 47 4.21 10.95 -12.75
C PRO A 47 4.51 9.45 -12.82
N HIS A 48 4.72 8.95 -14.05
CA HIS A 48 5.19 7.58 -14.23
C HIS A 48 6.59 7.38 -13.65
N LEU A 49 6.82 6.16 -13.16
CA LEU A 49 8.12 5.74 -12.69
C LEU A 49 9.06 5.56 -13.88
N GLU A 50 10.13 6.35 -13.93
CA GLU A 50 11.18 6.18 -14.92
C GLU A 50 12.05 4.98 -14.55
N SER A 51 12.15 3.99 -15.43
CA SER A 51 13.03 2.85 -15.28
C SER A 51 14.46 3.27 -15.61
N SER A 52 15.39 3.08 -14.69
CA SER A 52 16.81 3.45 -14.83
C SER A 52 17.68 2.41 -15.56
N GLY A 53 17.09 1.38 -16.20
CA GLY A 53 17.86 0.31 -16.86
C GLY A 53 17.00 -0.67 -17.68
N PRO A 54 17.63 -1.68 -18.31
CA PRO A 54 16.87 -2.71 -19.01
C PRO A 54 15.87 -3.35 -18.07
N ARG A 55 14.64 -3.56 -18.56
CA ARG A 55 13.44 -3.95 -17.79
C ARG A 55 13.61 -5.32 -17.09
N LYS A 56 14.38 -5.36 -16.01
CA LYS A 56 14.39 -6.51 -15.07
C LYS A 56 13.11 -6.63 -14.25
N THR A 57 12.24 -5.60 -14.29
CA THR A 57 10.93 -5.57 -13.64
C THR A 57 10.03 -6.71 -14.06
N GLN A 58 10.21 -7.24 -15.27
CA GLN A 58 9.36 -8.31 -15.81
C GLN A 58 9.60 -9.67 -15.13
N GLU A 59 10.80 -9.92 -14.62
CA GLU A 59 11.17 -11.21 -14.01
C GLU A 59 10.48 -11.45 -12.65
N HIS A 60 10.03 -10.39 -11.97
CA HIS A 60 9.41 -10.48 -10.64
C HIS A 60 7.87 -10.43 -10.67
N SER A 61 7.28 -10.21 -11.84
CA SER A 61 5.82 -10.22 -12.02
C SER A 61 5.37 -11.50 -12.69
N VAL A 62 4.54 -12.27 -12.00
CA VAL A 62 3.89 -13.44 -12.61
C VAL A 62 3.00 -13.03 -13.78
N PHE A 63 2.42 -11.83 -13.74
CA PHE A 63 1.56 -11.29 -14.79
C PHE A 63 2.32 -10.90 -16.06
N HIS A 64 3.64 -10.69 -15.98
CA HIS A 64 4.47 -10.48 -17.16
C HIS A 64 5.04 -11.79 -17.71
N THR A 65 5.40 -12.72 -16.82
CA THR A 65 6.04 -13.97 -17.22
C THR A 65 5.05 -14.99 -17.74
N ASP A 66 3.89 -15.11 -17.08
CA ASP A 66 2.79 -16.01 -17.45
C ASP A 66 1.46 -15.46 -16.92
N PRO A 67 0.84 -14.51 -17.65
CA PRO A 67 -0.36 -13.81 -17.20
C PRO A 67 -1.59 -14.69 -17.01
N TYR A 68 -1.61 -15.85 -17.64
CA TYR A 68 -2.71 -16.84 -17.54
C TYR A 68 -2.32 -18.11 -16.78
N GLY A 69 -1.11 -18.13 -16.23
CA GLY A 69 -0.60 -19.26 -15.49
C GLY A 69 -1.20 -19.40 -14.09
N ALA A 70 -1.00 -20.57 -13.51
CA ALA A 70 -1.55 -20.91 -12.20
C ALA A 70 -1.15 -19.90 -11.09
N ALA A 71 0.06 -19.35 -11.15
CA ALA A 71 0.52 -18.35 -10.17
C ALA A 71 -0.26 -17.03 -10.28
N ALA A 72 -0.50 -16.51 -11.49
CA ALA A 72 -1.30 -15.31 -11.71
C ALA A 72 -2.74 -15.50 -11.22
N GLU A 73 -3.34 -16.67 -11.49
CA GLU A 73 -4.68 -17.02 -11.00
C GLU A 73 -4.76 -17.08 -9.48
N GLN A 74 -3.72 -17.53 -8.77
CA GLN A 74 -3.70 -17.50 -7.31
C GLN A 74 -3.72 -16.06 -6.77
N PHE A 75 -3.02 -15.11 -7.39
CA PHE A 75 -3.09 -13.71 -7.02
C PHE A 75 -4.47 -13.10 -7.31
N ARG A 76 -5.11 -13.43 -8.44
CA ARG A 76 -6.50 -13.03 -8.73
C ARG A 76 -7.49 -13.58 -7.71
N LEU A 77 -7.34 -14.84 -7.29
CA LEU A 77 -8.15 -15.43 -6.22
C LEU A 77 -7.94 -14.71 -4.88
N MET A 78 -6.69 -14.36 -4.56
CA MET A 78 -6.35 -13.62 -3.35
C MET A 78 -6.97 -12.21 -3.38
N GLN A 79 -6.86 -11.51 -4.50
CA GLN A 79 -7.51 -10.23 -4.74
C GLN A 79 -9.03 -10.31 -4.51
N ARG A 80 -9.72 -11.30 -5.10
CA ARG A 80 -11.17 -11.48 -4.92
C ARG A 80 -11.54 -11.72 -3.46
N ARG A 81 -10.76 -12.52 -2.73
CA ARG A 81 -10.98 -12.76 -1.29
C ARG A 81 -10.85 -11.49 -0.48
N LEU A 82 -9.85 -10.66 -0.75
CA LEU A 82 -9.67 -9.37 -0.07
C LEU A 82 -10.85 -8.43 -0.36
N CYS A 83 -11.25 -8.29 -1.62
CA CYS A 83 -12.40 -7.45 -2.00
C CYS A 83 -13.73 -7.92 -1.41
N ASN A 84 -13.92 -9.24 -1.26
CA ASN A 84 -15.10 -9.78 -0.58
C ASN A 84 -15.12 -9.51 0.93
N LEU A 85 -13.94 -9.46 1.56
CA LEU A 85 -13.81 -9.15 2.99
C LEU A 85 -13.98 -7.66 3.27
N ARG A 86 -13.51 -6.81 2.36
CA ARG A 86 -13.50 -5.36 2.52
C ARG A 86 -13.89 -4.70 1.19
N THR A 87 -15.18 -4.43 1.05
CA THR A 87 -15.75 -3.84 -0.17
C THR A 87 -15.29 -2.39 -0.41
N THR A 88 -14.85 -1.70 0.63
CA THR A 88 -14.34 -0.31 0.58
C THR A 88 -12.83 -0.22 0.43
N GLY A 89 -12.14 -1.37 0.21
CA GLY A 89 -10.69 -1.40 0.20
C GLY A 89 -10.05 -1.41 1.60
N GLY A 90 -8.76 -1.11 1.68
CA GLY A 90 -8.05 -1.04 2.98
C GLY A 90 -6.54 -1.13 2.91
N THR A 91 -5.93 -1.10 4.08
CA THR A 91 -4.48 -1.21 4.28
C THR A 91 -4.09 -2.63 4.67
N VAL A 92 -3.19 -3.25 3.91
CA VAL A 92 -2.77 -4.65 4.07
C VAL A 92 -1.26 -4.70 4.29
N LEU A 93 -0.83 -5.20 5.43
CA LEU A 93 0.58 -5.43 5.73
C LEU A 93 0.97 -6.86 5.33
N LEU A 94 2.00 -7.00 4.50
CA LEU A 94 2.67 -8.27 4.28
C LEU A 94 3.92 -8.35 5.15
N THR A 95 4.03 -9.43 5.91
CA THR A 95 5.19 -9.76 6.73
C THR A 95 5.57 -11.24 6.55
N SER A 96 6.60 -11.72 7.24
CA SER A 96 7.01 -13.13 7.19
C SER A 96 7.72 -13.53 8.48
N PRO A 97 7.85 -14.83 8.80
CA PRO A 97 8.65 -15.28 9.94
C PRO A 97 10.10 -14.83 9.84
N GLY A 98 10.72 -14.97 8.67
CA GLY A 98 12.13 -14.68 8.43
C GLY A 98 12.41 -13.93 7.15
N LEU A 99 13.69 -13.89 6.79
CA LEU A 99 14.17 -13.31 5.54
C LEU A 99 14.02 -14.33 4.41
N GLY A 100 13.71 -13.85 3.20
CA GLY A 100 13.68 -14.71 2.00
C GLY A 100 12.39 -15.51 1.81
N ASP A 101 11.37 -15.33 2.63
CA ASP A 101 10.08 -16.03 2.51
C ASP A 101 9.21 -15.54 1.34
N GLY A 102 9.60 -14.44 0.67
CA GLY A 102 8.93 -13.93 -0.53
C GLY A 102 7.91 -12.81 -0.30
N LYS A 103 8.00 -12.08 0.85
CA LYS A 103 7.10 -10.95 1.16
C LYS A 103 6.93 -9.98 0.01
N SER A 104 8.04 -9.38 -0.45
CA SER A 104 8.05 -8.34 -1.47
C SER A 104 7.54 -8.84 -2.83
N PHE A 105 7.83 -10.11 -3.17
CA PHE A 105 7.28 -10.75 -4.36
C PHE A 105 5.75 -10.85 -4.26
N ASN A 106 5.23 -11.32 -3.12
CA ASN A 106 3.79 -11.43 -2.89
C ASN A 106 3.12 -10.05 -2.81
N ALA A 107 3.77 -9.06 -2.17
CA ALA A 107 3.25 -7.68 -2.09
C ALA A 107 3.09 -7.07 -3.48
N TYR A 108 4.12 -7.20 -4.32
CA TYR A 108 4.08 -6.66 -5.69
C TYR A 108 3.00 -7.33 -6.55
N ASN A 109 2.95 -8.65 -6.57
CA ASN A 109 1.98 -9.37 -7.40
C ASN A 109 0.54 -9.23 -6.89
N LEU A 110 0.32 -9.13 -5.58
CA LEU A 110 -1.00 -8.83 -5.03
C LEU A 110 -1.46 -7.40 -5.39
N ALA A 111 -0.56 -6.42 -5.28
CA ALA A 111 -0.85 -5.04 -5.69
C ALA A 111 -1.16 -4.95 -7.18
N TRP A 112 -0.44 -5.75 -8.01
CA TRP A 112 -0.74 -5.88 -9.42
C TRP A 112 -2.14 -6.42 -9.68
N ALA A 113 -2.51 -7.55 -9.03
CA ALA A 113 -3.83 -8.16 -9.20
C ALA A 113 -4.98 -7.22 -8.83
N LEU A 114 -4.80 -6.41 -7.77
CA LEU A 114 -5.76 -5.40 -7.36
C LEU A 114 -5.89 -4.29 -8.41
N ALA A 115 -4.77 -3.81 -8.94
CA ALA A 115 -4.75 -2.78 -9.97
C ALA A 115 -5.30 -3.30 -11.31
N GLU A 116 -5.01 -4.56 -11.69
CA GLU A 116 -5.60 -5.22 -12.86
C GLU A 116 -7.13 -5.31 -12.76
N ALA A 117 -7.66 -5.47 -11.55
CA ALA A 117 -9.10 -5.46 -11.28
C ALA A 117 -9.71 -4.04 -11.24
N GLY A 118 -8.93 -2.99 -11.53
CA GLY A 118 -9.39 -1.60 -11.61
C GLY A 118 -9.31 -0.80 -10.31
N HIS A 119 -8.77 -1.39 -9.22
CA HIS A 119 -8.61 -0.66 -7.96
C HIS A 119 -7.36 0.20 -7.96
N SER A 120 -7.50 1.47 -7.56
CA SER A 120 -6.34 2.33 -7.30
C SER A 120 -5.52 1.75 -6.13
N THR A 121 -4.28 1.31 -6.39
CA THR A 121 -3.49 0.53 -5.44
C THR A 121 -2.11 1.16 -5.21
N LEU A 122 -1.80 1.50 -3.96
CA LEU A 122 -0.46 1.93 -3.56
C LEU A 122 0.33 0.73 -3.04
N LEU A 123 1.48 0.46 -3.65
CA LEU A 123 2.52 -0.44 -3.14
C LEU A 123 3.51 0.39 -2.32
N LEU A 124 3.56 0.16 -1.02
CA LEU A 124 4.36 0.92 -0.05
C LEU A 124 5.45 0.04 0.56
N ASP A 125 6.74 0.37 0.33
CA ASP A 125 7.87 -0.36 0.94
C ASP A 125 8.24 0.26 2.30
N LEU A 126 7.95 -0.46 3.38
CA LEU A 126 8.31 -0.11 4.76
C LEU A 126 9.27 -1.11 5.41
N ASP A 127 9.88 -2.03 4.64
CA ASP A 127 11.09 -2.74 5.09
C ASP A 127 12.30 -1.81 4.96
N LEU A 128 12.33 -0.76 5.75
CA LEU A 128 13.34 0.30 5.69
C LEU A 128 14.77 -0.18 5.94
N ARG A 129 14.93 -1.42 6.45
CA ARG A 129 16.24 -2.04 6.67
C ARG A 129 16.75 -2.77 5.45
N ARG A 130 15.84 -3.43 4.71
CA ARG A 130 16.16 -4.27 3.55
C ARG A 130 15.16 -4.04 2.40
N PRO A 131 15.04 -2.80 1.93
CA PRO A 131 14.10 -2.50 0.86
C PRO A 131 14.42 -3.33 -0.38
N SER A 132 13.40 -3.85 -1.03
CA SER A 132 13.58 -4.69 -2.21
C SER A 132 12.71 -4.29 -3.39
N LEU A 133 11.59 -3.63 -3.16
CA LEU A 133 10.65 -3.25 -4.21
C LEU A 133 11.25 -2.25 -5.20
N GLY A 134 12.06 -1.29 -4.74
CA GLY A 134 12.79 -0.37 -5.63
C GLY A 134 13.67 -1.10 -6.65
N ARG A 135 14.32 -2.20 -6.23
CA ARG A 135 15.12 -3.06 -7.12
C ARG A 135 14.23 -3.89 -8.07
N TYR A 136 13.11 -4.42 -7.58
CA TYR A 136 12.13 -5.15 -8.41
C TYR A 136 11.61 -4.26 -9.54
N LEU A 137 11.33 -3.01 -9.23
CA LEU A 137 10.81 -2.03 -10.17
C LEU A 137 11.90 -1.35 -11.01
N SER A 138 13.18 -1.68 -10.80
CA SER A 138 14.34 -0.96 -11.38
C SER A 138 14.21 0.56 -11.20
N ALA A 139 13.67 0.96 -10.04
CA ALA A 139 13.19 2.29 -9.78
C ALA A 139 14.15 3.04 -8.84
N ARG A 140 14.47 4.26 -9.22
CA ARG A 140 15.18 5.23 -8.37
C ARG A 140 14.39 6.52 -8.34
N PRO A 141 13.30 6.57 -7.57
CA PRO A 141 12.52 7.81 -7.50
C PRO A 141 13.41 8.93 -6.94
N PRO A 142 13.30 10.16 -7.45
CA PRO A 142 14.09 11.30 -6.98
C PRO A 142 13.76 11.71 -5.54
N LYS A 143 12.60 11.29 -5.07
CA LYS A 143 12.10 11.41 -3.70
C LYS A 143 11.58 10.06 -3.25
N ASP A 144 11.87 9.67 -2.02
CA ASP A 144 11.54 8.37 -1.48
C ASP A 144 10.68 8.47 -0.20
N VAL A 145 10.32 7.32 0.38
CA VAL A 145 9.50 7.26 1.58
C VAL A 145 10.19 7.92 2.79
N THR A 146 11.52 7.96 2.83
CA THR A 146 12.25 8.59 3.94
C THR A 146 12.18 10.12 3.89
N ASP A 147 12.12 10.72 2.69
CA ASP A 147 11.88 12.16 2.53
C ASP A 147 10.48 12.54 3.04
N VAL A 148 9.47 11.69 2.76
CA VAL A 148 8.11 11.87 3.30
C VAL A 148 8.08 11.73 4.82
N LEU A 149 8.72 10.69 5.37
CA LEU A 149 8.76 10.42 6.80
C LEU A 149 9.61 11.44 7.58
N SER A 150 10.55 12.12 6.92
CA SER A 150 11.26 13.29 7.48
C SER A 150 10.39 14.54 7.49
N GLY A 151 9.37 14.61 6.64
CA GLY A 151 8.54 15.79 6.43
C GLY A 151 9.13 16.77 5.40
N ASP A 152 10.15 16.35 4.66
CA ASP A 152 10.84 17.20 3.68
C ASP A 152 10.01 17.40 2.41
N VAL A 153 9.12 16.43 2.10
CA VAL A 153 8.24 16.50 0.93
C VAL A 153 6.82 16.01 1.25
N PRO A 154 5.79 16.51 0.54
CA PRO A 154 4.44 15.96 0.59
C PRO A 154 4.39 14.52 0.08
N CYS A 155 3.49 13.69 0.61
CA CYS A 155 3.34 12.29 0.21
C CYS A 155 3.21 12.11 -1.30
N LEU A 156 2.31 12.87 -1.92
CA LEU A 156 2.01 12.78 -3.35
C LEU A 156 3.23 13.03 -4.25
N SER A 157 4.14 13.92 -3.85
CA SER A 157 5.33 14.27 -4.66
C SER A 157 6.34 13.12 -4.78
N ALA A 158 6.31 12.17 -3.84
CA ALA A 158 7.20 11.01 -3.81
C ALA A 158 6.57 9.76 -4.45
N VAL A 159 5.23 9.73 -4.64
CA VAL A 159 4.54 8.60 -5.29
C VAL A 159 4.81 8.61 -6.79
N ARG A 160 4.92 7.42 -7.38
CA ARG A 160 5.09 7.21 -8.83
C ARG A 160 4.10 6.16 -9.31
N ARG A 161 3.55 6.36 -10.51
CA ARG A 161 2.71 5.38 -11.19
C ARG A 161 3.58 4.31 -11.82
N ILE A 162 3.18 3.05 -11.69
CA ILE A 162 3.87 1.89 -12.28
C ILE A 162 3.01 1.36 -13.41
N HIS A 163 3.60 1.17 -14.58
CA HIS A 163 2.90 0.64 -15.75
C HIS A 163 1.66 1.45 -16.15
N ASP A 164 0.84 0.92 -17.05
CA ASP A 164 -0.41 1.55 -17.51
C ASP A 164 -1.62 1.13 -16.64
N LEU A 165 -1.36 0.63 -15.43
CA LEU A 165 -2.38 0.25 -14.45
C LEU A 165 -2.56 1.37 -13.40
N PRO A 166 -3.67 1.38 -12.65
CA PRO A 166 -3.83 2.23 -11.47
C PRO A 166 -3.01 1.69 -10.27
N LEU A 167 -1.73 1.39 -10.53
CA LEU A 167 -0.74 0.89 -9.59
C LEU A 167 0.30 1.96 -9.32
N PHE A 168 0.50 2.26 -8.05
CA PHE A 168 1.39 3.32 -7.58
C PHE A 168 2.43 2.77 -6.62
N PHE A 169 3.59 3.41 -6.56
CA PHE A 169 4.70 3.00 -5.71
C PHE A 169 5.22 4.16 -4.87
N LEU A 170 5.46 3.88 -3.61
CA LEU A 170 6.23 4.70 -2.70
C LEU A 170 7.16 3.81 -1.89
N GLY A 171 8.44 3.98 -2.02
CA GLY A 171 9.43 3.15 -1.32
C GLY A 171 10.80 3.77 -1.42
N LEU A 172 11.83 2.96 -1.21
CA LEU A 172 13.23 3.39 -1.24
C LEU A 172 14.11 2.38 -1.99
N ASP A 173 15.24 2.88 -2.49
CA ASP A 173 16.23 2.08 -3.24
C ASP A 173 17.30 1.51 -2.30
N LYS A 174 17.61 2.20 -1.19
CA LYS A 174 18.66 1.86 -0.25
C LYS A 174 18.14 1.80 1.19
N PRO A 175 18.77 0.99 2.06
CA PRO A 175 18.42 0.96 3.46
C PRO A 175 18.45 2.34 4.12
N ALA A 176 17.44 2.64 4.92
CA ALA A 176 17.39 3.88 5.68
C ALA A 176 18.46 3.88 6.79
N SER A 177 19.09 5.02 7.03
CA SER A 177 20.11 5.15 8.07
C SER A 177 19.56 4.99 9.49
N ARG A 178 18.30 5.37 9.71
CA ARG A 178 17.63 5.36 11.03
C ARG A 178 16.21 4.82 10.96
N PRO A 179 15.99 3.53 10.59
CA PRO A 179 14.67 2.97 10.32
C PRO A 179 13.70 3.11 11.49
N VAL A 180 14.13 2.83 12.72
CA VAL A 180 13.29 2.91 13.91
C VAL A 180 12.75 4.34 14.15
N ARG A 181 13.57 5.37 13.86
CA ARG A 181 13.13 6.76 14.00
C ARG A 181 11.96 7.08 13.06
N PHE A 182 12.03 6.60 11.83
CA PHE A 182 10.98 6.80 10.83
C PHE A 182 9.71 6.05 11.23
N LEU A 183 9.82 4.78 11.61
CA LEU A 183 8.67 3.94 11.95
C LEU A 183 7.93 4.41 13.23
N ARG A 184 8.64 5.07 14.16
CA ARG A 184 8.05 5.69 15.36
C ARG A 184 7.60 7.14 15.17
N SER A 185 7.79 7.70 14.01
CA SER A 185 7.42 9.10 13.75
C SER A 185 5.90 9.27 13.64
N LYS A 186 5.41 10.46 14.00
CA LYS A 186 4.01 10.84 13.71
C LYS A 186 3.72 10.87 12.21
N LYS A 187 4.75 11.12 11.40
CA LYS A 187 4.65 11.16 9.94
C LYS A 187 4.27 9.80 9.33
N LEU A 188 4.66 8.69 9.97
CA LEU A 188 4.19 7.37 9.53
C LEU A 188 2.66 7.23 9.66
N ASN A 189 2.09 7.71 10.76
CA ASN A 189 0.63 7.68 10.95
C ASN A 189 -0.08 8.57 9.94
N GLU A 190 0.50 9.74 9.65
CA GLU A 190 -0.02 10.66 8.63
C GLU A 190 0.05 10.03 7.23
N LEU A 191 1.17 9.41 6.89
CA LEU A 191 1.38 8.72 5.62
C LEU A 191 0.36 7.59 5.42
N ILE A 192 0.23 6.65 6.39
CA ILE A 192 -0.69 5.51 6.25
C ILE A 192 -2.14 5.97 6.18
N ARG A 193 -2.53 6.97 6.97
CA ARG A 193 -3.87 7.55 6.91
C ARG A 193 -4.14 8.20 5.56
N TRP A 194 -3.22 9.05 5.09
CA TRP A 194 -3.32 9.70 3.78
C TRP A 194 -3.42 8.64 2.66
N ALA A 195 -2.58 7.61 2.69
CA ALA A 195 -2.59 6.54 1.71
C ALA A 195 -3.94 5.81 1.68
N GLY A 196 -4.49 5.43 2.84
CA GLY A 196 -5.79 4.76 2.94
C GLY A 196 -7.00 5.65 2.59
N GLN A 197 -6.83 6.99 2.59
CA GLN A 197 -7.83 7.93 2.09
C GLN A 197 -7.69 8.21 0.59
N THR A 198 -6.50 7.97 0.05
CA THR A 198 -6.13 8.31 -1.34
C THR A 198 -6.28 7.12 -2.30
N PHE A 199 -6.06 5.91 -1.84
CA PHE A 199 -6.08 4.72 -2.68
C PHE A 199 -7.11 3.72 -2.14
N ASP A 200 -7.75 2.96 -3.05
CA ASP A 200 -8.67 1.90 -2.64
C ASP A 200 -7.93 0.85 -1.80
N TRP A 201 -6.71 0.51 -2.23
CA TRP A 201 -5.86 -0.44 -1.51
C TRP A 201 -4.46 0.10 -1.27
N VAL A 202 -3.94 -0.17 -0.08
CA VAL A 202 -2.55 0.11 0.28
C VAL A 202 -1.90 -1.22 0.67
N ILE A 203 -0.99 -1.71 -0.17
CA ILE A 203 -0.24 -2.94 0.08
C ILE A 203 1.14 -2.56 0.62
N ILE A 204 1.38 -2.92 1.87
CA ILE A 204 2.60 -2.57 2.61
C ILE A 204 3.53 -3.78 2.65
N ASP A 205 4.71 -3.67 2.04
CA ASP A 205 5.82 -4.62 2.25
C ASP A 205 6.53 -4.26 3.53
N GLY A 206 6.33 -5.06 4.58
CA GLY A 206 6.87 -4.83 5.90
C GLY A 206 8.08 -5.70 6.25
N PRO A 207 8.76 -5.43 7.37
CA PRO A 207 9.87 -6.24 7.84
C PRO A 207 9.40 -7.60 8.37
N PRO A 208 10.32 -8.61 8.45
CA PRO A 208 10.00 -9.92 9.00
C PRO A 208 9.76 -9.86 10.53
N VAL A 209 8.76 -10.61 11.00
CA VAL A 209 8.26 -10.59 12.38
C VAL A 209 9.33 -10.94 13.40
N LEU A 210 10.12 -12.00 13.15
CA LEU A 210 11.07 -12.51 14.14
C LEU A 210 12.43 -11.84 14.09
N ALA A 211 12.75 -11.13 13.01
CA ALA A 211 14.07 -10.54 12.82
C ALA A 211 14.20 -9.19 13.55
N VAL A 212 13.14 -8.39 13.58
CA VAL A 212 13.16 -7.03 14.13
C VAL A 212 11.85 -6.68 14.83
N ALA A 213 11.90 -5.68 15.71
CA ALA A 213 10.70 -5.17 16.39
C ALA A 213 9.89 -4.17 15.53
N ASP A 214 10.39 -3.81 14.38
CA ASP A 214 9.85 -2.75 13.52
C ASP A 214 8.40 -3.04 13.07
N VAL A 215 8.03 -4.32 12.94
CA VAL A 215 6.66 -4.74 12.58
C VAL A 215 5.63 -4.27 13.61
N GLU A 216 5.99 -4.22 14.87
CA GLU A 216 5.11 -3.80 15.97
C GLU A 216 4.62 -2.34 15.79
N GLU A 217 5.43 -1.51 15.12
CA GLU A 217 5.05 -0.13 14.82
C GLU A 217 4.04 -0.04 13.67
N LEU A 218 3.92 -1.07 12.84
CA LEU A 218 3.02 -1.13 11.68
C LEU A 218 1.68 -1.79 12.02
N LEU A 219 1.68 -2.86 12.82
CA LEU A 219 0.50 -3.67 13.14
C LEU A 219 -0.74 -2.86 13.59
N PRO A 220 -0.62 -1.86 14.48
CA PRO A 220 -1.80 -1.10 14.92
C PRO A 220 -2.34 -0.10 13.90
N LYS A 221 -1.70 0.03 12.74
CA LYS A 221 -1.99 1.05 11.72
C LYS A 221 -2.59 0.47 10.45
N VAL A 222 -2.75 -0.84 10.39
CA VAL A 222 -3.25 -1.56 9.20
C VAL A 222 -4.53 -2.31 9.51
N ASP A 223 -5.33 -2.55 8.48
CA ASP A 223 -6.60 -3.26 8.59
C ASP A 223 -6.41 -4.78 8.61
N LEU A 224 -5.47 -5.28 7.79
CA LEU A 224 -5.18 -6.70 7.65
C LEU A 224 -3.67 -6.96 7.68
N THR A 225 -3.28 -8.10 8.26
CA THR A 225 -1.90 -8.57 8.24
C THR A 225 -1.84 -9.95 7.60
N LEU A 226 -1.04 -10.08 6.54
CA LEU A 226 -0.79 -11.31 5.82
C LEU A 226 0.63 -11.79 6.12
N MET A 227 0.78 -13.03 6.60
CA MET A 227 2.08 -13.62 6.84
C MET A 227 2.48 -14.54 5.69
N VAL A 228 3.54 -14.18 4.98
CA VAL A 228 4.09 -14.97 3.88
C VAL A 228 5.06 -16.00 4.44
N VAL A 229 4.83 -17.26 4.11
CA VAL A 229 5.61 -18.41 4.57
C VAL A 229 6.11 -19.18 3.35
N ARG A 230 7.39 -19.49 3.30
CA ARG A 230 7.95 -20.26 2.19
C ARG A 230 7.77 -21.76 2.47
N GLU A 231 7.00 -22.44 1.61
CA GLU A 231 6.88 -23.89 1.69
C GLU A 231 8.26 -24.54 1.58
N ARG A 232 8.56 -25.53 2.43
CA ARG A 232 9.86 -26.20 2.51
C ARG A 232 11.07 -25.32 2.83
N GLY A 233 10.86 -24.00 3.06
CA GLY A 233 11.93 -23.04 3.39
C GLY A 233 11.82 -22.49 4.81
N THR A 234 10.60 -22.23 5.28
CA THR A 234 10.36 -21.70 6.63
C THR A 234 10.18 -22.84 7.62
N PRO A 235 11.06 -23.00 8.64
CA PRO A 235 10.89 -24.01 9.68
C PRO A 235 9.58 -23.83 10.45
N ARG A 236 8.88 -24.93 10.73
CA ARG A 236 7.60 -24.92 11.47
C ARG A 236 7.67 -24.14 12.79
N ALA A 237 8.75 -24.31 13.54
CA ALA A 237 8.96 -23.57 14.80
C ALA A 237 9.07 -22.06 14.60
N MET A 238 9.57 -21.59 13.45
CA MET A 238 9.57 -20.15 13.12
C MET A 238 8.18 -19.67 12.76
N LEU A 239 7.41 -20.46 12.01
CA LEU A 239 6.02 -20.16 11.69
C LEU A 239 5.18 -20.01 12.96
N GLU A 240 5.23 -20.99 13.87
CA GLU A 240 4.50 -20.99 15.14
C GLU A 240 4.87 -19.75 15.98
N ARG A 241 6.16 -19.48 16.19
CA ARG A 241 6.63 -18.31 16.93
C ARG A 241 6.20 -16.98 16.28
N ALA A 242 6.17 -16.90 14.95
CA ALA A 242 5.74 -15.69 14.25
C ALA A 242 4.22 -15.52 14.39
N ALA A 243 3.45 -16.59 14.30
CA ALA A 243 2.00 -16.57 14.50
C ALA A 243 1.66 -16.14 15.94
N ASP A 244 2.33 -16.72 16.94
CA ASP A 244 2.16 -16.33 18.36
C ASP A 244 2.47 -14.86 18.58
N ARG A 245 3.54 -14.34 17.95
CA ARG A 245 3.92 -12.93 18.08
C ARG A 245 2.91 -11.97 17.43
N LEU A 246 2.31 -12.35 16.31
CA LEU A 246 1.27 -11.57 15.65
C LEU A 246 -0.08 -11.68 16.38
N GLY A 247 -0.36 -12.82 17.02
CA GLY A 247 -1.60 -13.08 17.76
C GLY A 247 -2.84 -12.74 16.92
N ASP A 248 -3.78 -12.03 17.51
CA ASP A 248 -5.04 -11.61 16.88
C ASP A 248 -4.87 -10.63 15.70
N ARG A 249 -3.66 -10.11 15.49
CA ARG A 249 -3.35 -9.24 14.34
C ARG A 249 -3.11 -10.03 13.06
N LEU A 250 -2.83 -11.33 13.14
CA LEU A 250 -2.66 -12.19 11.98
C LEU A 250 -4.02 -12.48 11.32
N SER A 251 -4.23 -11.97 10.10
CA SER A 251 -5.46 -12.20 9.37
C SER A 251 -5.39 -13.46 8.50
N PHE A 252 -4.28 -13.66 7.76
CA PHE A 252 -4.11 -14.80 6.86
C PHE A 252 -2.65 -15.21 6.73
N VAL A 253 -2.44 -16.46 6.30
CA VAL A 253 -1.14 -17.00 5.91
C VAL A 253 -1.13 -17.26 4.40
N ILE A 254 -0.07 -16.81 3.73
CA ILE A 254 0.20 -17.07 2.32
C ILE A 254 1.34 -18.07 2.24
N TYR A 255 1.09 -19.22 1.63
CA TYR A 255 2.14 -20.18 1.31
C TYR A 255 2.76 -19.82 -0.03
N ASN A 256 4.02 -19.45 -0.02
CA ASN A 256 4.83 -19.09 -1.17
C ASN A 256 5.73 -20.25 -1.60
N ASP A 257 6.12 -20.31 -2.88
CA ASP A 257 6.98 -21.35 -3.45
C ASP A 257 6.38 -22.76 -3.30
N THR A 258 5.04 -22.83 -3.43
CA THR A 258 4.29 -24.09 -3.38
C THR A 258 4.30 -24.77 -4.74
N VAL A 259 4.28 -26.10 -4.74
CA VAL A 259 4.01 -26.86 -5.98
C VAL A 259 2.52 -26.74 -6.27
N LEU A 260 2.18 -25.93 -7.26
CA LEU A 260 0.81 -25.87 -7.79
C LEU A 260 0.60 -27.10 -8.68
N TYR A 261 -0.28 -28.00 -8.26
CA TYR A 261 -0.74 -29.07 -9.14
C TYR A 261 -1.67 -28.43 -10.18
N ASP A 262 -1.29 -28.52 -11.45
CA ASP A 262 -2.15 -28.10 -12.55
C ASP A 262 -3.34 -29.06 -12.64
N THR A 263 -4.46 -28.66 -12.03
CA THR A 263 -5.71 -29.42 -12.08
C THR A 263 -6.46 -29.22 -13.41
N TYR A 264 -5.99 -28.30 -14.27
CA TYR A 264 -6.57 -27.96 -15.55
C TYR A 264 -5.65 -28.27 -16.75
N GLY A 265 -4.51 -28.91 -16.53
CA GLY A 265 -3.62 -29.36 -17.60
C GLY A 265 -4.32 -30.37 -18.53
N PRO A 266 -3.92 -30.43 -19.81
CA PRO A 266 -4.52 -31.38 -20.76
C PRO A 266 -4.37 -32.82 -20.24
N LYS A 267 -5.50 -33.55 -20.23
CA LYS A 267 -5.53 -34.98 -19.97
C LYS A 267 -4.83 -35.75 -21.07
#